data_1965d2469424837355b49bfab8e488bf
#
_entry.id   1965d2469424837355b49bfab8e488bf
#
_cell.length_a   1.000
_cell.length_b   1.000
_cell.length_c   1.000
_cell.angle_alpha   90.00
_cell.angle_beta   90.00
_cell.angle_gamma   90.00
#
_symmetry.space_group_name_H-M   'P 1'
#
loop_
_entity.id
_entity.type
_entity.pdbx_description
1 polymer ?
#
loop_
_entity_poly.entity_id
_entity_poly.type
_entity_poly.pdbx_seq_one_letter_code
_entity_poly.pdbx_strand_id
1 'polypeptide(L)'
;MKAFDLEQAKKGRCVCTRDGHEVQILDYDYKCHYFSNNVTRQTIVGKVKLDDGEEELKVWSLDGFIHEDKSPHEFDLFLSR
;
A
#
# COMPACT_ATOMS: atom_id res chain seq x y z
N MET A 1 -1.83 -10.95 -11.16
CA MET A 1 -1.97 -10.27 -9.85
C MET A 1 -3.37 -10.44 -9.33
N LYS A 2 -3.53 -10.49 -8.03
CA LYS A 2 -4.83 -10.58 -7.38
C LYS A 2 -5.12 -9.28 -6.63
N ALA A 3 -6.40 -8.99 -6.41
CA ALA A 3 -6.80 -7.85 -5.62
C ALA A 3 -6.16 -7.92 -4.22
N PHE A 4 -5.80 -6.77 -3.68
CA PHE A 4 -5.16 -6.71 -2.38
C PHE A 4 -6.10 -7.24 -1.29
N ASP A 5 -5.54 -8.07 -0.41
CA ASP A 5 -6.25 -8.65 0.72
C ASP A 5 -5.37 -8.46 1.95
N LEU A 6 -5.83 -7.66 2.90
CA LEU A 6 -5.07 -7.32 4.09
C LEU A 6 -4.68 -8.57 4.90
N GLU A 7 -5.60 -9.50 5.07
CA GLU A 7 -5.33 -10.72 5.83
C GLU A 7 -4.25 -11.58 5.18
N GLN A 8 -4.31 -11.71 3.86
CA GLN A 8 -3.30 -12.48 3.12
C GLN A 8 -1.94 -11.79 3.18
N ALA A 9 -1.92 -10.46 3.07
CA ALA A 9 -0.67 -9.71 3.16
C ALA A 9 -0.03 -9.88 4.53
N LYS A 10 -0.83 -9.84 5.60
CA LYS A 10 -0.34 -10.05 6.96
C LYS A 10 0.21 -11.45 7.18
N LYS A 11 -0.26 -12.43 6.40
CA LYS A 11 0.23 -13.81 6.46
C LYS A 11 1.53 -14.02 5.69
N GLY A 12 2.08 -12.96 5.09
CA GLY A 12 3.34 -13.04 4.37
C GLY A 12 3.23 -13.17 2.87
N ARG A 13 2.04 -13.01 2.29
CA ARG A 13 1.88 -12.99 0.83
C ARG A 13 2.62 -11.82 0.22
N CYS A 14 3.22 -12.04 -0.92
CA CYS A 14 3.95 -10.97 -1.61
C CYS A 14 3.00 -9.90 -2.12
N VAL A 15 3.38 -8.65 -1.90
CA VAL A 15 2.58 -7.49 -2.28
C VAL A 15 3.33 -6.72 -3.37
N CYS A 16 2.60 -6.19 -4.32
CA CYS A 16 3.17 -5.37 -5.38
C CYS A 16 2.24 -4.21 -5.70
N THR A 17 2.73 -3.27 -6.51
CA THR A 17 1.90 -2.18 -7.00
C THR A 17 1.16 -2.60 -8.26
N ARG A 18 0.20 -1.76 -8.67
CA ARG A 18 -0.57 -1.99 -9.90
C ARG A 18 0.34 -2.12 -11.12
N ASP A 19 1.44 -1.37 -11.16
CA ASP A 19 2.41 -1.42 -12.26
C ASP A 19 3.50 -2.47 -12.05
N GLY A 20 3.38 -3.32 -11.05
CA GLY A 20 4.25 -4.49 -10.88
C GLY A 20 5.49 -4.29 -10.03
N HIS A 21 5.64 -3.14 -9.37
CA HIS A 21 6.79 -2.93 -8.47
C HIS A 21 6.61 -3.68 -7.16
N GLU A 22 7.70 -4.27 -6.66
CA GLU A 22 7.68 -4.95 -5.37
C GLU A 22 7.49 -3.95 -4.24
N VAL A 23 6.73 -4.35 -3.22
CA VAL A 23 6.48 -3.53 -2.05
C VAL A 23 6.90 -4.28 -0.80
N GLN A 24 7.64 -3.60 0.07
CA GLN A 24 7.97 -4.10 1.39
C GLN A 24 7.11 -3.36 2.40
N ILE A 25 6.14 -4.03 3.00
CA ILE A 25 5.28 -3.42 4.01
C ILE A 25 6.06 -3.29 5.31
N LEU A 26 6.05 -2.10 5.87
CA LEU A 26 6.74 -1.81 7.13
C LEU A 26 5.81 -1.87 8.33
N ASP A 27 4.57 -1.45 8.16
CA ASP A 27 3.60 -1.42 9.25
C ASP A 27 2.20 -1.47 8.68
N TYR A 28 1.32 -2.22 9.34
CA TYR A 28 -0.10 -2.33 8.98
C TYR A 28 -1.00 -1.50 9.89
N ASP A 29 -0.41 -0.80 10.87
CA ASP A 29 -1.15 -0.04 11.86
C ASP A 29 -0.54 1.35 12.03
N TYR A 30 -0.14 1.95 10.92
CA TYR A 30 0.43 3.29 10.94
C TYR A 30 -0.71 4.30 11.01
N LYS A 31 -0.78 5.03 12.12
CA LYS A 31 -1.83 6.02 12.34
C LYS A 31 -1.33 7.39 11.92
N CYS A 32 -2.05 8.03 11.02
CA CYS A 32 -1.70 9.36 10.56
C CYS A 32 -2.95 10.16 10.23
N HIS A 33 -2.79 11.48 10.17
CA HIS A 33 -3.83 12.39 9.70
C HIS A 33 -3.83 12.40 8.18
N TYR A 34 -4.32 11.33 7.62
CA TYR A 34 -4.33 11.14 6.19
C TYR A 34 -5.68 11.60 5.66
N PHE A 35 -5.70 12.15 4.47
CA PHE A 35 -6.94 12.56 3.80
C PHE A 35 -7.65 13.76 4.44
N SER A 36 -6.95 14.67 5.09
CA SER A 36 -7.55 15.86 5.68
C SER A 36 -8.57 15.55 6.80
N ASN A 37 -9.28 16.54 7.26
CA ASN A 37 -10.37 16.43 8.25
C ASN A 37 -9.94 16.06 9.67
N ASN A 38 -8.65 16.13 9.99
CA ASN A 38 -8.14 15.87 11.34
C ASN A 38 -8.56 14.52 11.92
N VAL A 39 -8.84 13.55 11.06
CA VAL A 39 -9.19 12.20 11.51
C VAL A 39 -7.95 11.32 11.42
N THR A 40 -7.58 10.73 12.54
CA THR A 40 -6.51 9.74 12.55
C THR A 40 -7.06 8.43 12.01
N ARG A 41 -6.41 7.89 10.97
CA ARG A 41 -6.82 6.63 10.37
C ARG A 41 -5.71 5.62 10.44
N GLN A 42 -6.07 4.35 10.61
CA GLN A 42 -5.14 3.26 10.41
C GLN A 42 -4.79 3.17 8.94
N THR A 43 -3.50 3.04 8.66
CA THR A 43 -3.02 2.96 7.29
C THR A 43 -1.90 1.94 7.20
N ILE A 44 -1.55 1.60 5.97
CA ILE A 44 -0.41 0.75 5.67
C ILE A 44 0.73 1.66 5.21
N VAL A 45 1.92 1.46 5.75
CA VAL A 45 3.11 2.15 5.27
C VAL A 45 4.12 1.13 4.77
N GLY A 46 4.79 1.45 3.67
CA GLY A 46 5.78 0.56 3.09
C GLY A 46 6.68 1.25 2.09
N LYS A 47 7.62 0.48 1.56
CA LYS A 47 8.57 0.95 0.56
C LYS A 47 8.27 0.30 -0.77
N VAL A 48 8.14 1.11 -1.81
CA VAL A 48 8.01 0.64 -3.19
C VAL A 48 9.40 0.61 -3.80
N LYS A 49 9.80 -0.52 -4.35
CA LYS A 49 11.09 -0.65 -5.02
C LYS A 49 10.94 -0.26 -6.48
N LEU A 50 11.64 0.80 -6.86
CA LEU A 50 11.59 1.33 -8.22
C LEU A 50 12.63 0.68 -9.12
N ASP A 51 12.45 0.83 -10.44
CA ASP A 51 13.30 0.16 -11.44
C ASP A 51 14.77 0.61 -11.39
N ASP A 52 15.02 1.83 -10.92
CA ASP A 52 16.37 2.37 -10.83
C ASP A 52 17.09 1.96 -9.53
N GLY A 53 16.50 1.07 -8.74
CA GLY A 53 17.06 0.64 -7.47
C GLY A 53 16.71 1.54 -6.31
N GLU A 54 16.00 2.61 -6.55
CA GLU A 54 15.55 3.51 -5.48
C GLU A 54 14.32 2.95 -4.78
N GLU A 55 14.10 3.42 -3.56
CA GLU A 55 12.93 3.03 -2.78
C GLU A 55 12.16 4.28 -2.39
N GLU A 56 10.84 4.21 -2.44
CA GLU A 56 9.97 5.32 -2.11
C GLU A 56 8.99 4.89 -1.04
N LEU A 57 8.90 5.69 0.04
CA LEU A 57 7.91 5.43 1.09
C LEU A 57 6.54 5.89 0.62
N LYS A 58 5.55 5.03 0.82
CA LYS A 58 4.16 5.32 0.48
C LYS A 58 3.24 4.88 1.61
N VAL A 59 2.07 5.48 1.64
CA VAL A 59 1.02 5.17 2.62
C VAL A 59 -0.23 4.82 1.84
N TRP A 60 -0.91 3.75 2.28
CA TRP A 60 -2.15 3.27 1.64
C TRP A 60 -3.23 3.12 2.68
N SER A 61 -4.48 3.15 2.23
CA SER A 61 -5.59 2.73 3.08
C SER A 61 -5.47 1.23 3.39
N LEU A 62 -6.25 0.75 4.35
CA LEU A 62 -6.22 -0.68 4.67
C LEU A 62 -6.71 -1.56 3.51
N ASP A 63 -7.43 -0.96 2.56
CA ASP A 63 -7.87 -1.65 1.34
C ASP A 63 -6.80 -1.63 0.25
N GLY A 64 -5.67 -0.95 0.47
CA GLY A 64 -4.57 -0.91 -0.47
C GLY A 64 -4.63 0.21 -1.49
N PHE A 65 -5.40 1.25 -1.26
CA PHE A 65 -5.54 2.37 -2.20
C PHE A 65 -4.71 3.58 -1.77
N ILE A 66 -4.10 4.24 -2.75
CA ILE A 66 -3.40 5.51 -2.54
C ILE A 66 -4.41 6.62 -2.29
N HIS A 67 -5.48 6.67 -3.08
CA HIS A 67 -6.49 7.73 -3.00
C HIS A 67 -7.64 7.36 -2.08
N GLU A 68 -8.13 8.35 -1.35
CA GLU A 68 -9.23 8.17 -0.42
C GLU A 68 -10.51 7.71 -1.13
N ASP A 69 -10.76 8.23 -2.33
CA ASP A 69 -11.96 7.90 -3.11
C ASP A 69 -11.81 6.60 -3.90
N LYS A 70 -10.71 5.88 -3.69
CA LYS A 70 -10.41 4.61 -4.37
C LYS A 70 -10.25 4.72 -5.87
N SER A 71 -10.01 5.94 -6.37
CA SER A 71 -9.69 6.10 -7.78
C SER A 71 -8.36 5.41 -8.10
N PRO A 72 -8.20 4.83 -9.29
CA PRO A 72 -7.00 4.07 -9.61
C PRO A 72 -5.73 4.89 -9.56
N HIS A 73 -4.66 4.29 -9.03
CA HIS A 73 -3.33 4.89 -8.98
C HIS A 73 -2.32 3.78 -9.27
N GLU A 74 -1.22 4.14 -9.93
CA GLU A 74 -0.20 3.15 -10.32
C GLU A 74 0.41 2.45 -9.12
N PHE A 75 0.40 3.05 -7.94
CA PHE A 75 0.96 2.47 -6.73
C PHE A 75 -0.07 1.80 -5.83
N ASP A 76 -1.32 1.64 -6.28
CA ASP A 76 -2.28 0.86 -5.52
C ASP A 76 -1.74 -0.55 -5.28
N LEU A 77 -2.03 -1.12 -4.11
CA LEU A 77 -1.52 -2.43 -3.73
C LEU A 77 -2.32 -3.58 -4.36
N PHE A 78 -1.59 -4.62 -4.72
CA PHE A 78 -2.13 -5.88 -5.19
C PHE A 78 -1.32 -7.02 -4.58
N LEU A 79 -1.86 -8.21 -4.59
CA LEU A 79 -1.09 -9.41 -4.29
C LEU A 79 -0.41 -9.86 -5.57
N SER A 80 0.89 -10.15 -5.51
CA SER A 80 1.64 -10.52 -6.70
C SER A 80 1.33 -11.94 -7.18
N ARG A 81 0.68 -12.73 -6.34
CA ARG A 81 0.28 -14.10 -6.70
C ARG A 81 -1.08 -14.45 -6.13
#